data_0c07fc4bc978abb8d832314f8fa87697
#
_entry.id   0c07fc4bc978abb8d832314f8fa87697
#
_cell.length_a   1.000
_cell.length_b   1.000
_cell.length_c   1.000
_cell.angle_alpha   90.00
_cell.angle_beta   90.00
_cell.angle_gamma   90.00
#
_symmetry.space_group_name_H-M   'P 1'
#
loop_
_entity.id
_entity.type
_entity.pdbx_description
1 polymer ?
#
loop_
_entity_poly.entity_id
_entity_poly.type
_entity_poly.pdbx_seq_one_letter_code
_entity_poly.pdbx_strand_id
1 'polypeptide(L)'
;METRVIIIEDDQTIREAFTYLINRTDGLKMINSYSSYESAEPYLISDFPDVILLDIELPGTNGLDAIMKIKKKYPAAQIIILTVYENEASIFKALSSGASGYLTKNTPSSKIIESIKEVMQGGGPLSAGIAKMVIQSFRKSQNSPLTKRETQILEGIAEGKSRTKIALELFIDKETVKSHIKNIYNKLDVNSKEDAIRIAKQDKLI
;
A
#
# COMPACT_ATOMS: atom_id res chain seq x y z
N MET A 1 -2.28 30.85 -2.88
CA MET A 1 -1.71 30.02 -3.98
C MET A 1 -2.67 28.87 -4.18
N GLU A 2 -3.05 28.52 -5.39
CA GLU A 2 -3.93 27.37 -5.65
C GLU A 2 -3.12 26.07 -5.64
N THR A 3 -3.63 25.02 -4.97
CA THR A 3 -3.04 23.69 -5.01
C THR A 3 -3.32 23.05 -6.37
N ARG A 4 -2.27 22.64 -7.06
CA ARG A 4 -2.31 22.06 -8.41
C ARG A 4 -2.54 20.56 -8.32
N VAL A 5 -3.67 20.09 -8.83
CA VAL A 5 -4.08 18.69 -8.74
C VAL A 5 -4.09 18.05 -10.13
N ILE A 6 -3.59 16.83 -10.25
CA ILE A 6 -3.86 15.95 -11.38
C ILE A 6 -4.56 14.67 -10.89
N ILE A 7 -5.28 14.01 -11.79
CA ILE A 7 -5.85 12.68 -11.54
C ILE A 7 -5.39 11.71 -12.62
N ILE A 8 -5.04 10.49 -12.20
CA ILE A 8 -4.71 9.36 -13.07
C ILE A 8 -5.68 8.22 -12.73
N GLU A 9 -6.65 7.99 -13.61
CA GLU A 9 -7.82 7.15 -13.41
C GLU A 9 -8.32 6.70 -14.78
N ASP A 10 -8.62 5.43 -14.99
CA ASP A 10 -9.04 4.93 -16.30
C ASP A 10 -10.52 5.18 -16.61
N ASP A 11 -11.38 5.28 -15.58
CA ASP A 11 -12.80 5.61 -15.74
C ASP A 11 -13.00 7.10 -16.06
N GLN A 12 -13.50 7.38 -17.28
CA GLN A 12 -13.75 8.75 -17.72
C GLN A 12 -14.76 9.48 -16.84
N THR A 13 -15.81 8.81 -16.38
CA THR A 13 -16.87 9.41 -15.56
C THR A 13 -16.31 9.90 -14.23
N ILE A 14 -15.44 9.10 -13.63
CA ILE A 14 -14.76 9.44 -12.38
C ILE A 14 -13.80 10.63 -12.61
N ARG A 15 -13.01 10.60 -13.68
CA ARG A 15 -12.12 11.73 -14.02
C ARG A 15 -12.86 13.04 -14.19
N GLU A 16 -13.98 13.02 -14.94
CA GLU A 16 -14.80 14.23 -15.18
C GLU A 16 -15.43 14.74 -13.88
N ALA A 17 -15.96 13.83 -13.05
CA ALA A 17 -16.58 14.18 -11.77
C ALA A 17 -15.57 14.87 -10.83
N PHE A 18 -14.36 14.31 -10.70
CA PHE A 18 -13.32 14.95 -9.88
C PHE A 18 -12.79 16.24 -10.47
N THR A 19 -12.66 16.32 -11.79
CA THR A 19 -12.26 17.58 -12.47
C THR A 19 -13.28 18.69 -12.17
N TYR A 20 -14.58 18.39 -12.29
CA TYR A 20 -15.64 19.32 -11.95
C TYR A 20 -15.60 19.76 -10.49
N LEU A 21 -15.48 18.80 -9.57
CA LEU A 21 -15.48 19.04 -8.13
C LEU A 21 -14.29 19.89 -7.69
N ILE A 22 -13.09 19.55 -8.14
CA ILE A 22 -11.84 20.23 -7.78
C ILE A 22 -11.86 21.66 -8.29
N ASN A 23 -12.27 21.89 -9.54
CA ASN A 23 -12.32 23.24 -10.12
C ASN A 23 -13.39 24.14 -9.51
N ARG A 24 -14.37 23.59 -8.77
CA ARG A 24 -15.35 24.37 -8.01
C ARG A 24 -14.98 24.57 -6.54
N THR A 25 -13.82 24.08 -6.14
CA THR A 25 -13.37 24.19 -4.77
C THR A 25 -12.31 25.29 -4.65
N ASP A 26 -12.58 26.29 -3.82
CA ASP A 26 -11.66 27.40 -3.60
C ASP A 26 -10.28 26.89 -3.12
N GLY A 27 -9.24 27.42 -3.75
CA GLY A 27 -7.86 27.09 -3.46
C GLY A 27 -7.34 25.80 -4.11
N LEU A 28 -8.15 25.12 -4.93
CA LEU A 28 -7.74 23.95 -5.70
C LEU A 28 -7.88 24.23 -7.21
N LYS A 29 -7.04 23.59 -8.01
CA LYS A 29 -7.09 23.65 -9.47
C LYS A 29 -6.73 22.31 -10.09
N MET A 30 -7.64 21.73 -10.87
CA MET A 30 -7.30 20.59 -11.72
C MET A 30 -6.45 21.06 -12.89
N ILE A 31 -5.22 20.57 -12.99
CA ILE A 31 -4.29 20.93 -14.08
C ILE A 31 -4.54 20.03 -15.28
N ASN A 32 -4.56 18.70 -15.05
CA ASN A 32 -4.81 17.71 -16.08
C ASN A 32 -5.47 16.46 -15.49
N SER A 33 -6.05 15.65 -16.38
CA SER A 33 -6.56 14.31 -16.03
C SER A 33 -6.08 13.29 -17.06
N TYR A 34 -5.65 12.13 -16.63
CA TYR A 34 -5.02 11.09 -17.44
C TYR A 34 -5.70 9.74 -17.24
N SER A 35 -5.79 8.94 -18.30
CA SER A 35 -6.40 7.62 -18.25
C SER A 35 -5.42 6.49 -17.90
N SER A 36 -4.11 6.78 -17.85
CA SER A 36 -3.06 5.81 -17.51
C SER A 36 -1.80 6.53 -17.02
N TYR A 37 -0.91 5.79 -16.38
CA TYR A 37 0.41 6.34 -16.02
C TYR A 37 1.20 6.76 -17.26
N GLU A 38 1.17 5.98 -18.34
CA GLU A 38 1.90 6.24 -19.57
C GLU A 38 1.44 7.55 -20.25
N SER A 39 0.16 7.86 -20.15
CA SER A 39 -0.38 9.14 -20.68
C SER A 39 0.02 10.34 -19.81
N ALA A 40 0.19 10.14 -18.50
CA ALA A 40 0.61 11.18 -17.56
C ALA A 40 2.13 11.42 -17.55
N GLU A 41 2.91 10.36 -17.69
CA GLU A 41 4.37 10.36 -17.49
C GLU A 41 5.14 11.48 -18.24
N PRO A 42 4.86 11.78 -19.53
CA PRO A 42 5.55 12.84 -20.27
C PRO A 42 5.28 14.24 -19.73
N TYR A 43 4.15 14.43 -19.05
CA TYR A 43 3.67 15.74 -18.62
C TYR A 43 3.84 16.02 -17.13
N LEU A 44 4.20 15.04 -16.31
CA LEU A 44 4.31 15.19 -14.84
C LEU A 44 5.19 16.36 -14.42
N ILE A 45 6.29 16.62 -15.16
CA ILE A 45 7.20 17.73 -14.84
C ILE A 45 6.60 19.07 -15.27
N SER A 46 5.99 19.16 -16.47
CA SER A 46 5.40 20.38 -16.99
C SER A 46 4.10 20.76 -16.28
N ASP A 47 3.33 19.78 -15.85
CA ASP A 47 2.12 19.98 -15.07
C ASP A 47 2.41 20.49 -13.65
N PHE A 48 3.58 20.18 -13.13
CA PHE A 48 4.04 20.62 -11.82
C PHE A 48 2.96 20.42 -10.73
N PRO A 49 2.43 19.18 -10.54
CA PRO A 49 1.35 18.95 -9.61
C PRO A 49 1.83 18.96 -8.16
N ASP A 50 1.06 19.61 -7.29
CA ASP A 50 1.26 19.49 -5.83
C ASP A 50 0.69 18.17 -5.31
N VAL A 51 -0.48 17.75 -5.86
CA VAL A 51 -1.17 16.53 -5.47
C VAL A 51 -1.55 15.70 -6.69
N ILE A 52 -1.35 14.40 -6.60
CA ILE A 52 -1.74 13.40 -7.60
C ILE A 52 -2.76 12.46 -6.97
N LEU A 53 -4.00 12.45 -7.48
CA LEU A 53 -4.97 11.40 -7.20
C LEU A 53 -4.68 10.24 -8.14
N LEU A 54 -4.41 9.04 -7.60
CA LEU A 54 -3.91 7.92 -8.38
C LEU A 54 -4.75 6.66 -8.08
N ASP A 55 -5.37 6.10 -9.12
CA ASP A 55 -5.97 4.78 -8.99
C ASP A 55 -4.90 3.68 -9.06
N ILE A 56 -5.20 2.54 -8.45
CA ILE A 56 -4.37 1.34 -8.50
C ILE A 56 -4.62 0.57 -9.81
N GLU A 57 -5.88 0.42 -10.20
CA GLU A 57 -6.24 -0.31 -11.42
C GLU A 57 -6.12 0.59 -12.65
N LEU A 58 -4.92 0.69 -13.17
CA LEU A 58 -4.66 1.41 -14.40
C LEU A 58 -4.26 0.45 -15.51
N PRO A 59 -4.63 0.72 -16.77
CA PRO A 59 -4.09 0.00 -17.90
C PRO A 59 -2.59 0.25 -18.03
N GLY A 60 -1.82 -0.80 -18.41
CA GLY A 60 -0.37 -0.72 -18.50
C GLY A 60 0.32 -0.82 -17.15
N THR A 61 0.96 0.25 -16.70
CA THR A 61 1.59 0.28 -15.37
C THR A 61 0.55 0.42 -14.27
N ASN A 62 0.48 -0.59 -13.39
CA ASN A 62 -0.37 -0.54 -12.20
C ASN A 62 -0.01 0.64 -11.29
N GLY A 63 -1.02 1.27 -10.66
CA GLY A 63 -0.83 2.45 -9.83
C GLY A 63 0.16 2.27 -8.68
N LEU A 64 0.23 1.07 -8.07
CA LEU A 64 1.22 0.79 -7.02
C LEU A 64 2.67 0.88 -7.52
N ASP A 65 2.92 0.45 -8.75
CA ASP A 65 4.24 0.53 -9.37
C ASP A 65 4.51 1.94 -9.92
N ALA A 66 3.47 2.68 -10.31
CA ALA A 66 3.55 4.07 -10.73
C ALA A 66 4.01 5.00 -9.58
N ILE A 67 3.65 4.73 -8.31
CA ILE A 67 4.07 5.54 -7.16
C ILE A 67 5.59 5.70 -7.14
N MET A 68 6.34 4.61 -7.21
CA MET A 68 7.81 4.64 -7.18
C MET A 68 8.40 5.39 -8.38
N LYS A 69 7.81 5.21 -9.57
CA LYS A 69 8.25 5.90 -10.79
C LYS A 69 8.01 7.41 -10.69
N ILE A 70 6.84 7.81 -10.18
CA ILE A 70 6.49 9.22 -9.95
C ILE A 70 7.42 9.83 -8.91
N LYS A 71 7.55 9.21 -7.74
CA LYS A 71 8.41 9.70 -6.65
C LYS A 71 9.88 9.82 -7.04
N LYS A 72 10.38 8.94 -7.92
CA LYS A 72 11.74 9.03 -8.45
C LYS A 72 11.93 10.26 -9.36
N LYS A 73 10.94 10.59 -10.20
CA LYS A 73 11.00 11.71 -11.15
C LYS A 73 10.57 13.02 -10.50
N TYR A 74 9.58 12.97 -9.64
CA TYR A 74 8.97 14.14 -9.01
C TYR A 74 8.69 13.89 -7.51
N PRO A 75 9.73 13.94 -6.65
CA PRO A 75 9.62 13.62 -5.23
C PRO A 75 8.68 14.53 -4.45
N ALA A 76 8.51 15.79 -4.89
CA ALA A 76 7.73 16.81 -4.19
C ALA A 76 6.22 16.55 -4.23
N ALA A 77 5.69 15.90 -5.29
CA ALA A 77 4.27 15.66 -5.43
C ALA A 77 3.74 14.76 -4.31
N GLN A 78 2.63 15.16 -3.69
CA GLN A 78 1.90 14.32 -2.76
C GLN A 78 1.01 13.35 -3.54
N ILE A 79 1.08 12.06 -3.25
CA ILE A 79 0.29 11.03 -3.95
C ILE A 79 -0.78 10.51 -2.99
N ILE A 80 -2.05 10.70 -3.34
CA ILE A 80 -3.18 10.11 -2.65
C ILE A 80 -3.73 8.99 -3.53
N ILE A 81 -3.69 7.77 -3.02
CA ILE A 81 -4.35 6.64 -3.68
C ILE A 81 -5.86 6.80 -3.54
N LEU A 82 -6.58 6.63 -4.65
CA LEU A 82 -8.04 6.65 -4.70
C LEU A 82 -8.52 5.43 -5.47
N THR A 83 -8.97 4.39 -4.77
CA THR A 83 -9.26 3.08 -5.36
C THR A 83 -10.43 2.37 -4.70
N VAL A 84 -10.93 1.29 -5.32
CA VAL A 84 -11.91 0.39 -4.70
C VAL A 84 -11.25 -0.68 -3.82
N TYR A 85 -9.93 -0.84 -3.88
CA TYR A 85 -9.21 -1.89 -3.15
C TYR A 85 -8.96 -1.52 -1.70
N GLU A 86 -9.32 -2.46 -0.80
CA GLU A 86 -9.15 -2.33 0.65
C GLU A 86 -8.32 -3.50 1.23
N ASN A 87 -7.43 -4.11 0.44
CA ASN A 87 -6.61 -5.20 0.98
C ASN A 87 -5.31 -4.69 1.62
N GLU A 88 -4.89 -5.37 2.69
CA GLU A 88 -3.73 -5.00 3.52
C GLU A 88 -2.44 -4.89 2.71
N ALA A 89 -2.17 -5.84 1.80
CA ALA A 89 -0.96 -5.85 1.00
C ALA A 89 -0.82 -4.62 0.08
N SER A 90 -1.91 -4.21 -0.58
CA SER A 90 -1.93 -3.02 -1.44
C SER A 90 -1.74 -1.73 -0.64
N ILE A 91 -2.39 -1.63 0.55
CA ILE A 91 -2.25 -0.48 1.44
C ILE A 91 -0.79 -0.31 1.86
N PHE A 92 -0.17 -1.36 2.39
CA PHE A 92 1.23 -1.29 2.83
C PHE A 92 2.19 -1.06 1.69
N LYS A 93 1.99 -1.69 0.53
CA LYS A 93 2.81 -1.45 -0.66
C LYS A 93 2.71 0.01 -1.10
N ALA A 94 1.51 0.60 -1.14
CA ALA A 94 1.34 2.01 -1.50
C ALA A 94 2.06 2.95 -0.54
N LEU A 95 1.80 2.82 0.76
CA LEU A 95 2.40 3.70 1.78
C LEU A 95 3.92 3.55 1.84
N SER A 96 4.46 2.33 1.79
CA SER A 96 5.91 2.07 1.77
C SER A 96 6.59 2.55 0.48
N SER A 97 5.85 2.63 -0.63
CA SER A 97 6.35 3.17 -1.91
C SER A 97 6.31 4.70 -1.97
N GLY A 98 5.78 5.37 -0.93
CA GLY A 98 5.76 6.83 -0.82
C GLY A 98 4.42 7.50 -1.12
N ALA A 99 3.31 6.76 -1.13
CA ALA A 99 1.99 7.39 -1.11
C ALA A 99 1.80 8.17 0.19
N SER A 100 1.26 9.39 0.06
CA SER A 100 1.01 10.30 1.19
C SER A 100 -0.37 10.10 1.81
N GLY A 101 -1.28 9.40 1.11
CA GLY A 101 -2.61 9.08 1.59
C GLY A 101 -3.21 7.89 0.86
N TYR A 102 -4.26 7.30 1.45
CA TYR A 102 -4.99 6.18 0.85
C TYR A 102 -6.48 6.28 1.15
N LEU A 103 -7.27 6.50 0.12
CA LEU A 103 -8.72 6.67 0.20
C LEU A 103 -9.41 5.64 -0.68
N THR A 104 -10.61 5.23 -0.28
CA THR A 104 -11.47 4.41 -1.13
C THR A 104 -12.36 5.30 -2.00
N LYS A 105 -12.73 4.83 -3.19
CA LYS A 105 -13.66 5.54 -4.09
C LYS A 105 -15.06 5.75 -3.48
N ASN A 106 -15.39 5.00 -2.40
CA ASN A 106 -16.61 5.19 -1.61
C ASN A 106 -16.50 6.34 -0.59
N THR A 107 -15.33 6.97 -0.46
CA THR A 107 -15.14 8.12 0.42
C THR A 107 -15.96 9.31 -0.10
N PRO A 108 -16.76 9.99 0.77
CA PRO A 108 -17.50 11.17 0.35
C PRO A 108 -16.62 12.22 -0.32
N SER A 109 -17.11 12.84 -1.38
CA SER A 109 -16.36 13.84 -2.17
C SER A 109 -15.83 15.00 -1.32
N SER A 110 -16.59 15.46 -0.32
CA SER A 110 -16.14 16.48 0.63
C SER A 110 -14.91 16.05 1.41
N LYS A 111 -14.85 14.75 1.81
CA LYS A 111 -13.70 14.21 2.54
C LYS A 111 -12.48 14.07 1.65
N ILE A 112 -12.65 13.77 0.36
CA ILE A 112 -11.54 13.73 -0.60
C ILE A 112 -10.95 15.12 -0.78
N ILE A 113 -11.78 16.17 -0.88
CA ILE A 113 -11.33 17.56 -0.92
C ILE A 113 -10.59 17.97 0.36
N GLU A 114 -11.11 17.59 1.54
CA GLU A 114 -10.41 17.81 2.81
C GLU A 114 -9.05 17.10 2.82
N SER A 115 -8.99 15.88 2.31
CA SER A 115 -7.76 15.07 2.24
C SER A 115 -6.69 15.70 1.34
N ILE A 116 -7.08 16.34 0.23
CA ILE A 116 -6.16 17.11 -0.61
C ILE A 116 -5.56 18.29 0.20
N LYS A 117 -6.37 18.98 0.98
CA LYS A 117 -5.89 20.09 1.82
C LYS A 117 -5.03 19.59 2.98
N GLU A 118 -5.41 18.47 3.59
CA GLU A 118 -4.70 17.82 4.71
C GLU A 118 -3.28 17.38 4.29
N VAL A 119 -3.14 16.74 3.13
CA VAL A 119 -1.83 16.27 2.66
C VAL A 119 -0.86 17.42 2.37
N MET A 120 -1.36 18.56 1.93
CA MET A 120 -0.56 19.78 1.73
C MET A 120 -0.06 20.41 3.05
N GLN A 121 -0.68 20.07 4.18
CA GLN A 121 -0.26 20.47 5.51
C GLN A 121 0.65 19.42 6.20
N GLY A 122 1.06 18.39 5.46
CA GLY A 122 1.89 17.30 5.99
C GLY A 122 1.10 16.18 6.67
N GLY A 123 -0.23 16.16 6.56
CA GLY A 123 -1.07 15.07 7.04
C GLY A 123 -0.99 13.83 6.13
N GLY A 124 -1.47 12.69 6.66
CA GLY A 124 -1.56 11.41 5.93
C GLY A 124 -3.00 10.91 5.88
N PRO A 125 -3.84 11.44 4.97
CA PRO A 125 -5.26 11.10 4.95
C PRO A 125 -5.47 9.62 4.64
N LEU A 126 -6.25 8.97 5.50
CA LEU A 126 -6.69 7.58 5.33
C LEU A 126 -8.21 7.52 5.51
N SER A 127 -8.92 6.78 4.65
CA SER A 127 -10.32 6.47 4.94
C SER A 127 -10.44 5.64 6.22
N ALA A 128 -11.58 5.74 6.92
CA ALA A 128 -11.76 5.12 8.24
C ALA A 128 -11.47 3.60 8.25
N GLY A 129 -11.90 2.88 7.20
CA GLY A 129 -11.61 1.46 7.02
C GLY A 129 -10.10 1.18 6.90
N ILE A 130 -9.42 1.97 6.08
CA ILE A 130 -7.97 1.85 5.86
C ILE A 130 -7.19 2.16 7.14
N ALA A 131 -7.52 3.24 7.85
CA ALA A 131 -6.90 3.58 9.13
C ALA A 131 -7.05 2.44 10.16
N LYS A 132 -8.25 1.83 10.25
CA LYS A 132 -8.50 0.67 11.11
C LYS A 132 -7.61 -0.52 10.74
N MET A 133 -7.45 -0.82 9.44
CA MET A 133 -6.61 -1.93 8.98
C MET A 133 -5.14 -1.70 9.30
N VAL A 134 -4.64 -0.48 9.10
CA VAL A 134 -3.26 -0.09 9.46
C VAL A 134 -3.04 -0.25 10.97
N ILE A 135 -3.95 0.25 11.82
CA ILE A 135 -3.85 0.08 13.28
C ILE A 135 -3.89 -1.39 13.68
N GLN A 136 -4.76 -2.18 13.07
CA GLN A 136 -4.87 -3.61 13.37
C GLN A 136 -3.60 -4.39 12.99
N SER A 137 -2.93 -4.04 11.90
CA SER A 137 -1.69 -4.70 11.50
C SER A 137 -0.57 -4.50 12.53
N PHE A 138 -0.47 -3.32 13.13
CA PHE A 138 0.49 -3.08 14.22
C PHE A 138 0.17 -3.87 15.49
N ARG A 139 -1.12 -4.11 15.78
CA ARG A 139 -1.53 -4.90 16.96
C ARG A 139 -1.21 -6.39 16.83
N LYS A 140 -1.23 -6.94 15.61
CA LYS A 140 -0.96 -8.35 15.36
C LYS A 140 0.47 -8.78 15.72
N SER A 141 1.46 -7.91 15.49
CA SER A 141 2.86 -8.23 15.78
C SER A 141 3.18 -8.28 17.29
N GLN A 142 2.33 -7.70 18.16
CA GLN A 142 2.58 -7.66 19.61
C GLN A 142 2.11 -8.93 20.35
N ASN A 143 1.23 -9.73 19.77
CA ASN A 143 0.67 -10.94 20.40
C ASN A 143 1.06 -12.24 19.67
N SER A 144 2.02 -12.21 18.77
CA SER A 144 2.49 -13.43 18.12
C SER A 144 3.23 -14.31 19.14
N PRO A 145 2.89 -15.59 19.29
CA PRO A 145 3.66 -16.53 20.10
C PRO A 145 5.04 -16.81 19.49
N LEU A 146 5.24 -16.43 18.21
CA LEU A 146 6.47 -16.62 17.48
C LEU A 146 7.40 -15.42 17.65
N THR A 147 8.69 -15.70 17.79
CA THR A 147 9.73 -14.67 17.68
C THR A 147 9.87 -14.19 16.23
N LYS A 148 10.44 -13.00 16.00
CA LYS A 148 10.73 -12.48 14.65
C LYS A 148 11.45 -13.50 13.76
N ARG A 149 12.38 -14.26 14.35
CA ARG A 149 13.15 -15.29 13.64
C ARG A 149 12.29 -16.48 13.23
N GLU A 150 11.42 -16.92 14.11
CA GLU A 150 10.47 -18.01 13.85
C GLU A 150 9.46 -17.61 12.78
N THR A 151 8.97 -16.36 12.79
CA THR A 151 8.09 -15.82 11.76
C THR A 151 8.78 -15.84 10.38
N GLN A 152 10.00 -15.32 10.25
CA GLN A 152 10.78 -15.35 8.99
C GLN A 152 10.97 -16.77 8.45
N ILE A 153 11.23 -17.75 9.33
CA ILE A 153 11.40 -19.15 8.94
C ILE A 153 10.06 -19.73 8.47
N LEU A 154 8.97 -19.43 9.16
CA LEU A 154 7.64 -19.93 8.80
C LEU A 154 7.14 -19.32 7.48
N GLU A 155 7.41 -18.05 7.23
CA GLU A 155 7.18 -17.40 5.93
C GLU A 155 7.92 -18.12 4.81
N GLY A 156 9.23 -18.38 4.97
CA GLY A 156 10.01 -19.14 3.99
C GLY A 156 9.46 -20.54 3.74
N ILE A 157 8.96 -21.22 4.79
CA ILE A 157 8.29 -22.51 4.66
C ILE A 157 6.98 -22.38 3.88
N ALA A 158 6.18 -21.36 4.13
CA ALA A 158 4.92 -21.09 3.43
C ALA A 158 5.12 -20.77 1.95
N GLU A 159 6.24 -20.11 1.59
CA GLU A 159 6.68 -19.88 0.23
C GLU A 159 7.26 -21.12 -0.48
N GLY A 160 7.28 -22.28 0.19
CA GLY A 160 7.80 -23.52 -0.38
C GLY A 160 9.33 -23.63 -0.42
N LYS A 161 10.06 -22.74 0.26
CA LYS A 161 11.53 -22.78 0.31
C LYS A 161 12.03 -24.01 1.07
N SER A 162 13.16 -24.58 0.62
CA SER A 162 13.85 -25.64 1.34
C SER A 162 14.57 -25.09 2.58
N ARG A 163 14.77 -25.95 3.60
CA ARG A 163 15.54 -25.58 4.81
C ARG A 163 16.92 -25.02 4.49
N THR A 164 17.58 -25.54 3.48
CA THR A 164 18.89 -25.07 3.03
C THR A 164 18.78 -23.66 2.43
N LYS A 165 17.75 -23.37 1.65
CA LYS A 165 17.52 -22.03 1.09
C LYS A 165 17.20 -21.01 2.17
N ILE A 166 16.37 -21.38 3.15
CA ILE A 166 16.05 -20.53 4.32
C ILE A 166 17.33 -20.24 5.13
N ALA A 167 18.15 -21.26 5.37
CA ALA A 167 19.42 -21.12 6.11
C ALA A 167 20.35 -20.12 5.43
N LEU A 168 20.51 -20.19 4.10
CA LEU A 168 21.30 -19.27 3.31
C LEU A 168 20.77 -17.83 3.36
N GLU A 169 19.47 -17.65 3.12
CA GLU A 169 18.82 -16.31 3.11
C GLU A 169 18.89 -15.63 4.48
N LEU A 170 18.83 -16.42 5.55
CA LEU A 170 18.83 -15.91 6.91
C LEU A 170 20.21 -15.94 7.58
N PHE A 171 21.27 -16.34 6.88
CA PHE A 171 22.65 -16.43 7.38
C PHE A 171 22.77 -17.25 8.67
N ILE A 172 22.16 -18.44 8.71
CA ILE A 172 22.22 -19.40 9.84
C ILE A 172 22.41 -20.82 9.34
N ASP A 173 22.77 -21.74 10.26
CA ASP A 173 22.92 -23.14 9.93
C ASP A 173 21.59 -23.86 9.71
N LYS A 174 21.59 -24.90 8.88
CA LYS A 174 20.44 -25.73 8.59
C LYS A 174 19.84 -26.41 9.84
N GLU A 175 20.70 -26.79 10.79
CA GLU A 175 20.27 -27.38 12.07
C GLU A 175 19.57 -26.30 12.95
N THR A 176 20.01 -25.04 12.88
CA THR A 176 19.33 -23.92 13.54
C THR A 176 17.93 -23.72 12.97
N VAL A 177 17.76 -23.77 11.63
CA VAL A 177 16.43 -23.72 10.99
C VAL A 177 15.54 -24.85 11.49
N LYS A 178 16.07 -26.09 11.59
CA LYS A 178 15.34 -27.25 12.09
C LYS A 178 14.89 -27.08 13.55
N SER A 179 15.74 -26.51 14.39
CA SER A 179 15.42 -26.22 15.79
C SER A 179 14.30 -25.19 15.90
N HIS A 180 14.36 -24.12 15.10
CA HIS A 180 13.28 -23.12 15.04
C HIS A 180 11.95 -23.73 14.55
N ILE A 181 11.97 -24.60 13.53
CA ILE A 181 10.76 -25.30 13.06
C ILE A 181 10.13 -26.11 14.18
N LYS A 182 10.92 -26.84 14.98
CA LYS A 182 10.43 -27.56 16.14
C LYS A 182 9.78 -26.63 17.17
N ASN A 183 10.42 -25.49 17.44
CA ASN A 183 9.88 -24.49 18.37
C ASN A 183 8.57 -23.87 17.85
N ILE A 184 8.49 -23.57 16.53
CA ILE A 184 7.28 -23.09 15.86
C ILE A 184 6.13 -24.08 16.07
N TYR A 185 6.37 -25.37 15.80
CA TYR A 185 5.33 -26.41 15.98
C TYR A 185 4.87 -26.53 17.43
N ASN A 186 5.80 -26.48 18.38
CA ASN A 186 5.45 -26.49 19.80
C ASN A 186 4.63 -25.24 20.21
N LYS A 187 4.99 -24.06 19.71
CA LYS A 187 4.31 -22.80 20.04
C LYS A 187 2.93 -22.68 19.42
N LEU A 188 2.73 -23.28 18.25
CA LEU A 188 1.44 -23.30 17.54
C LEU A 188 0.60 -24.55 17.88
N ASP A 189 1.12 -25.43 18.72
CA ASP A 189 0.49 -26.71 19.11
C ASP A 189 0.09 -27.54 17.87
N VAL A 190 1.03 -27.75 16.95
CA VAL A 190 0.84 -28.50 15.70
C VAL A 190 1.93 -29.52 15.48
N ASN A 191 1.62 -30.54 14.66
CA ASN A 191 2.56 -31.62 14.35
C ASN A 191 2.92 -31.73 12.87
N SER A 192 2.37 -30.85 12.03
CA SER A 192 2.64 -30.85 10.58
C SER A 192 2.98 -29.46 10.04
N LYS A 193 3.69 -29.44 8.90
CA LYS A 193 4.01 -28.22 8.15
C LYS A 193 2.72 -27.53 7.68
N GLU A 194 1.80 -28.33 7.17
CA GLU A 194 0.52 -27.88 6.61
C GLU A 194 -0.33 -27.19 7.68
N ASP A 195 -0.42 -27.79 8.88
CA ASP A 195 -1.15 -27.19 10.00
C ASP A 195 -0.47 -25.91 10.51
N ALA A 196 0.86 -25.91 10.60
CA ALA A 196 1.59 -24.70 11.00
C ALA A 196 1.30 -23.53 10.06
N ILE A 197 1.32 -23.76 8.74
CA ILE A 197 1.01 -22.74 7.74
C ILE A 197 -0.47 -22.31 7.85
N ARG A 198 -1.39 -23.27 8.00
CA ARG A 198 -2.83 -22.99 8.10
C ARG A 198 -3.14 -22.10 9.32
N ILE A 199 -2.66 -22.49 10.51
CA ILE A 199 -2.85 -21.71 11.75
C ILE A 199 -2.18 -20.36 11.64
N ALA A 200 -0.94 -20.29 11.16
CA ALA A 200 -0.23 -19.02 11.02
C ALA A 200 -0.94 -18.04 10.10
N LYS A 201 -1.58 -18.51 9.02
CA LYS A 201 -2.42 -17.67 8.14
C LYS A 201 -3.75 -17.30 8.79
N GLN A 202 -4.40 -18.24 9.49
CA GLN A 202 -5.67 -18.00 10.18
C GLN A 202 -5.50 -16.95 11.29
N ASP A 203 -4.45 -17.05 12.08
CA ASP A 203 -4.13 -16.16 13.21
C ASP A 203 -3.28 -14.95 12.77
N LYS A 204 -3.03 -14.84 11.44
CA LYS A 204 -2.29 -13.76 10.81
C LYS A 204 -0.91 -13.51 11.44
N LEU A 205 -0.21 -14.60 11.69
CA LEU A 205 1.18 -14.58 12.17
C LEU A 205 2.18 -14.42 11.03
N ILE A 206 1.75 -14.81 9.81
CA ILE A 206 2.47 -14.67 8.54
C ILE A 206 1.52 -14.24 7.44
#